data_381638ec9143107dbdf96f76899692a3
#
_entry.id   381638ec9143107dbdf96f76899692a3
#
_cell.length_a   1.000
_cell.length_b   1.000
_cell.length_c   1.000
_cell.angle_alpha   90.00
_cell.angle_beta   90.00
_cell.angle_gamma   90.00
#
_symmetry.space_group_name_H-M   'P 1'
#
loop_
_entity.id
_entity.type
_entity.pdbx_description
1 polymer ?
#
loop_
_entity_poly.entity_id
_entity_poly.type
_entity_poly.pdbx_seq_one_letter_code
_entity_poly.pdbx_strand_id
1 'polypeptide(L)'
;MAQWALVTGATVGIGESFTRLLASKGYNIALVARDEVRLHERAGELREKYGIQTFVLPADLATKGGVKLVEKYIQSYEIEVLINNAGFAINKTFTLSNLGDEQDLLNVLVRTPMRLMHVILPGMKERKSGTIINVSSVAGFIAGGTYSAAKSYLTVLSESLNKELKGTGVIVCALCPGFTRTEFHQRARMKLKGLPSFMWLNADKLVAKAWKDAQANKPLSIPGWQYKLLIAIIAITPRGLIRRVRLDEGKTKR
;
A
#
# COMPACT_ATOMS: atom_id res chain seq x y z
N MET A 1 -8.68 16.94 19.96
CA MET A 1 -7.28 16.85 19.49
C MET A 1 -7.28 16.31 18.06
N ALA A 2 -6.35 16.76 17.20
CA ALA A 2 -6.26 16.24 15.83
C ALA A 2 -5.83 14.77 15.87
N GLN A 3 -6.51 13.92 15.07
CA GLN A 3 -6.26 12.48 14.99
C GLN A 3 -4.96 12.20 14.22
N TRP A 4 -4.33 11.06 14.50
CA TRP A 4 -3.09 10.65 13.84
C TRP A 4 -3.34 9.66 12.71
N ALA A 5 -2.61 9.85 11.62
CA ALA A 5 -2.51 8.89 10.52
C ALA A 5 -1.06 8.40 10.39
N LEU A 6 -0.86 7.10 10.26
CA LEU A 6 0.44 6.48 10.02
C LEU A 6 0.52 6.00 8.57
N VAL A 7 1.56 6.44 7.85
CA VAL A 7 1.77 6.08 6.43
C VAL A 7 3.13 5.42 6.27
N THR A 8 3.15 4.17 5.80
CA THR A 8 4.38 3.47 5.44
C THR A 8 4.77 3.75 3.99
N GLY A 9 6.07 3.89 3.70
CA GLY A 9 6.55 4.33 2.39
C GLY A 9 6.13 5.77 2.06
N ALA A 10 6.20 6.65 3.05
CA ALA A 10 5.62 8.00 3.05
C ALA A 10 6.36 9.03 2.17
N THR A 11 7.56 8.72 1.68
CA THR A 11 8.45 9.71 1.06
C THR A 11 8.21 9.96 -0.42
N VAL A 12 7.53 9.06 -1.13
CA VAL A 12 7.36 9.15 -2.59
C VAL A 12 6.05 8.52 -3.06
N GLY A 13 5.55 8.98 -4.20
CA GLY A 13 4.48 8.33 -4.97
C GLY A 13 3.14 8.23 -4.23
N ILE A 14 2.56 7.03 -4.16
CA ILE A 14 1.24 6.80 -3.55
C ILE A 14 1.26 7.15 -2.05
N GLY A 15 2.33 6.77 -1.33
CA GLY A 15 2.46 7.07 0.10
C GLY A 15 2.54 8.58 0.36
N GLU A 16 3.36 9.30 -0.41
CA GLU A 16 3.45 10.77 -0.34
C GLU A 16 2.10 11.43 -0.68
N SER A 17 1.38 10.93 -1.70
CA SER A 17 0.06 11.45 -2.03
C SER A 17 -0.95 11.20 -0.89
N PHE A 18 -0.87 10.07 -0.18
CA PHE A 18 -1.68 9.84 1.03
C PHE A 18 -1.32 10.81 2.15
N THR A 19 -0.02 11.08 2.39
CA THR A 19 0.36 12.04 3.46
C THR A 19 -0.21 13.43 3.16
N ARG A 20 -0.14 13.90 1.92
CA ARG A 20 -0.75 15.18 1.52
C ARG A 20 -2.27 15.20 1.67
N LEU A 21 -2.94 14.12 1.22
CA LEU A 21 -4.39 14.01 1.32
C LEU A 21 -4.86 14.03 2.77
N LEU A 22 -4.22 13.25 3.66
CA LEU A 22 -4.62 13.14 5.06
C LEU A 22 -4.28 14.42 5.82
N ALA A 23 -3.13 15.04 5.54
CA ALA A 23 -2.77 16.35 6.10
C ALA A 23 -3.79 17.43 5.71
N SER A 24 -4.25 17.47 4.44
CA SER A 24 -5.29 18.42 3.99
C SER A 24 -6.66 18.19 4.65
N LYS A 25 -6.86 17.04 5.30
CA LYS A 25 -8.05 16.70 6.10
C LYS A 25 -7.86 16.96 7.60
N GLY A 26 -6.72 17.54 8.00
CA GLY A 26 -6.42 17.88 9.38
C GLY A 26 -5.83 16.74 10.23
N TYR A 27 -5.45 15.61 9.63
CA TYR A 27 -4.73 14.57 10.36
C TYR A 27 -3.29 14.97 10.62
N ASN A 28 -2.79 14.70 11.82
CA ASN A 28 -1.36 14.64 12.10
C ASN A 28 -0.76 13.40 11.46
N ILE A 29 0.48 13.48 10.95
CA ILE A 29 1.05 12.41 10.12
C ILE A 29 2.29 11.81 10.77
N ALA A 30 2.27 10.49 11.03
CA ALA A 30 3.45 9.68 11.30
C ALA A 30 3.98 9.10 9.97
N LEU A 31 5.16 9.55 9.56
CA LEU A 31 5.79 9.16 8.30
C LEU A 31 6.81 8.05 8.55
N VAL A 32 6.63 6.90 7.88
CA VAL A 32 7.53 5.75 7.99
C VAL A 32 8.20 5.48 6.65
N ALA A 33 9.53 5.50 6.60
CA ALA A 33 10.35 5.07 5.46
C ALA A 33 11.80 4.81 5.92
N ARG A 34 12.67 4.37 5.00
CA ARG A 34 14.09 4.14 5.30
C ARG A 34 14.94 5.40 5.19
N ASP A 35 14.57 6.29 4.27
CA ASP A 35 15.31 7.53 3.96
C ASP A 35 14.92 8.63 4.94
N GLU A 36 15.73 8.80 5.98
CA GLU A 36 15.49 9.76 7.07
C GLU A 36 15.53 11.20 6.57
N VAL A 37 16.43 11.53 5.65
CA VAL A 37 16.54 12.89 5.08
C VAL A 37 15.24 13.27 4.37
N ARG A 38 14.78 12.41 3.45
CA ARG A 38 13.50 12.65 2.75
C ARG A 38 12.29 12.64 3.70
N LEU A 39 12.32 11.88 4.79
CA LEU A 39 11.25 11.92 5.77
C LEU A 39 11.17 13.29 6.44
N HIS A 40 12.31 13.87 6.84
CA HIS A 40 12.36 15.20 7.44
C HIS A 40 11.94 16.31 6.48
N GLU A 41 12.36 16.24 5.22
CA GLU A 41 11.90 17.16 4.17
C GLU A 41 10.37 17.11 4.03
N ARG A 42 9.78 15.92 3.83
CA ARG A 42 8.33 15.76 3.69
C ARG A 42 7.57 16.19 4.94
N ALA A 43 8.10 15.88 6.11
CA ALA A 43 7.50 16.31 7.38
C ALA A 43 7.49 17.85 7.51
N GLY A 44 8.57 18.52 7.08
CA GLY A 44 8.66 19.99 7.02
C GLY A 44 7.61 20.58 6.10
N GLU A 45 7.54 20.11 4.84
CA GLU A 45 6.55 20.55 3.84
C GLU A 45 5.09 20.40 4.35
N LEU A 46 4.79 19.28 5.02
CA LEU A 46 3.45 19.04 5.55
C LEU A 46 3.11 19.99 6.70
N ARG A 47 4.04 20.26 7.62
CA ARG A 47 3.85 21.20 8.71
C ARG A 47 3.62 22.63 8.19
N GLU A 48 4.48 23.07 7.28
CA GLU A 48 4.41 24.40 6.67
C GLU A 48 3.09 24.62 5.92
N LYS A 49 2.72 23.65 5.08
CA LYS A 49 1.57 23.80 4.19
C LYS A 49 0.22 23.62 4.86
N TYR A 50 0.12 22.70 5.85
CA TYR A 50 -1.17 22.29 6.42
C TYR A 50 -1.31 22.60 7.90
N GLY A 51 -0.28 23.12 8.58
CA GLY A 51 -0.33 23.45 10.01
C GLY A 51 -0.52 22.26 10.95
N ILE A 52 -0.22 21.05 10.50
CA ILE A 52 -0.39 19.81 11.27
C ILE A 52 0.90 19.45 12.03
N GLN A 53 0.78 18.51 12.96
CA GLN A 53 1.95 17.88 13.58
C GLN A 53 2.42 16.70 12.72
N THR A 54 3.72 16.44 12.76
CA THR A 54 4.33 15.29 12.05
C THR A 54 5.28 14.55 12.97
N PHE A 55 5.35 13.22 12.81
CA PHE A 55 6.33 12.37 13.47
C PHE A 55 7.11 11.58 12.43
N VAL A 56 8.43 11.59 12.53
CA VAL A 56 9.34 10.90 11.60
C VAL A 56 9.82 9.61 12.21
N LEU A 57 9.60 8.48 11.52
CA LEU A 57 9.97 7.13 11.93
C LEU A 57 10.88 6.50 10.85
N PRO A 58 12.20 6.69 10.92
CA PRO A 58 13.14 5.99 10.04
C PRO A 58 13.14 4.51 10.37
N ALA A 59 12.58 3.68 9.50
CA ALA A 59 12.47 2.25 9.73
C ALA A 59 12.61 1.44 8.46
N ASP A 60 13.45 0.38 8.50
CA ASP A 60 13.47 -0.65 7.47
C ASP A 60 12.48 -1.75 7.82
N LEU A 61 11.38 -1.78 7.08
CA LEU A 61 10.28 -2.72 7.29
C LEU A 61 10.57 -4.15 6.80
N ALA A 62 11.71 -4.40 6.16
CA ALA A 62 12.20 -5.74 5.91
C ALA A 62 12.76 -6.40 7.18
N THR A 63 13.19 -5.60 8.17
CA THR A 63 13.83 -6.06 9.41
C THR A 63 12.87 -6.20 10.59
N LYS A 64 13.20 -7.10 11.52
CA LYS A 64 12.45 -7.24 12.78
C LYS A 64 12.51 -5.97 13.63
N GLY A 65 13.66 -5.29 13.65
CA GLY A 65 13.89 -4.06 14.43
C GLY A 65 13.03 -2.91 13.93
N GLY A 66 13.04 -2.66 12.61
CA GLY A 66 12.23 -1.60 12.00
C GLY A 66 10.73 -1.81 12.21
N VAL A 67 10.24 -3.06 12.10
CA VAL A 67 8.82 -3.35 12.37
C VAL A 67 8.48 -3.11 13.84
N LYS A 68 9.31 -3.59 14.79
CA LYS A 68 9.10 -3.36 16.24
C LYS A 68 9.05 -1.87 16.60
N LEU A 69 9.87 -1.04 15.94
CA LEU A 69 9.84 0.42 16.15
C LEU A 69 8.46 1.00 15.81
N VAL A 70 7.91 0.61 14.66
CA VAL A 70 6.58 1.09 14.22
C VAL A 70 5.46 0.52 15.10
N GLU A 71 5.54 -0.76 15.49
CA GLU A 71 4.59 -1.39 16.42
C GLU A 71 4.56 -0.65 17.78
N LYS A 72 5.73 -0.34 18.33
CA LYS A 72 5.85 0.43 19.58
C LYS A 72 5.20 1.82 19.44
N TYR A 73 5.39 2.49 18.30
CA TYR A 73 4.74 3.76 18.03
C TYR A 73 3.22 3.63 18.01
N ILE A 74 2.68 2.62 17.30
CA ILE A 74 1.23 2.36 17.25
C ILE A 74 0.65 2.10 18.66
N GLN A 75 1.40 1.39 19.52
CA GLN A 75 0.96 1.10 20.90
C GLN A 75 1.00 2.34 21.82
N SER A 76 1.85 3.32 21.50
CA SER A 76 2.04 4.52 22.32
C SER A 76 1.15 5.69 21.91
N TYR A 77 0.58 5.67 20.70
CA TYR A 77 -0.22 6.76 20.15
C TYR A 77 -1.53 6.24 19.56
N GLU A 78 -2.56 7.05 19.69
CA GLU A 78 -3.86 6.76 19.11
C GLU A 78 -3.84 7.04 17.60
N ILE A 79 -3.70 5.98 16.79
CA ILE A 79 -3.66 6.07 15.34
C ILE A 79 -5.06 5.77 14.79
N GLU A 80 -5.67 6.75 14.14
CA GLU A 80 -6.99 6.64 13.52
C GLU A 80 -6.91 6.08 12.09
N VAL A 81 -5.83 6.39 11.37
CA VAL A 81 -5.67 5.93 9.98
C VAL A 81 -4.33 5.21 9.82
N LEU A 82 -4.36 3.99 9.28
CA LEU A 82 -3.16 3.25 8.89
C LEU A 82 -3.14 3.05 7.38
N ILE A 83 -2.09 3.56 6.72
CA ILE A 83 -1.81 3.31 5.30
C ILE A 83 -0.61 2.37 5.17
N ASN A 84 -0.87 1.09 4.91
CA ASN A 84 0.14 0.11 4.55
C ASN A 84 0.48 0.26 3.06
N ASN A 85 1.45 1.12 2.75
CA ASN A 85 1.83 1.43 1.37
C ASN A 85 3.27 1.02 1.04
N ALA A 86 4.17 0.89 2.00
CA ALA A 86 5.56 0.49 1.74
C ALA A 86 5.64 -0.76 0.86
N GLY A 87 6.50 -0.73 -0.14
CA GLY A 87 6.65 -1.85 -1.04
C GLY A 87 7.66 -1.62 -2.15
N PHE A 88 8.13 -2.71 -2.71
CA PHE A 88 9.01 -2.74 -3.87
C PHE A 88 8.72 -3.99 -4.72
N ALA A 89 9.33 -4.09 -5.89
CA ALA A 89 9.24 -5.26 -6.75
C ALA A 89 10.65 -5.73 -7.15
N ILE A 90 10.80 -7.03 -7.37
CA ILE A 90 12.04 -7.65 -7.85
C ILE A 90 11.95 -7.81 -9.36
N ASN A 91 12.90 -7.21 -10.10
CA ASN A 91 12.97 -7.30 -11.56
C ASN A 91 13.72 -8.55 -12.05
N LYS A 92 13.39 -9.70 -11.46
CA LYS A 92 13.93 -11.01 -11.86
C LYS A 92 12.82 -12.04 -11.77
N THR A 93 12.92 -13.12 -12.53
CA THR A 93 12.07 -14.29 -12.33
C THR A 93 12.43 -14.97 -11.01
N PHE A 94 11.51 -15.67 -10.39
CA PHE A 94 11.73 -16.36 -9.10
C PHE A 94 12.95 -17.28 -9.13
N THR A 95 13.18 -17.99 -10.23
CA THR A 95 14.32 -18.90 -10.39
C THR A 95 15.68 -18.21 -10.54
N LEU A 96 15.69 -16.90 -10.81
CA LEU A 96 16.90 -16.07 -10.98
C LEU A 96 17.06 -15.01 -9.89
N SER A 97 16.09 -14.88 -9.00
CA SER A 97 16.16 -13.95 -7.87
C SER A 97 17.01 -14.53 -6.74
N ASN A 98 17.48 -13.65 -5.86
CA ASN A 98 18.15 -14.05 -4.63
C ASN A 98 17.09 -14.36 -3.56
N LEU A 99 17.27 -15.43 -2.79
CA LEU A 99 16.35 -15.82 -1.72
C LEU A 99 16.16 -14.70 -0.68
N GLY A 100 17.22 -13.96 -0.34
CA GLY A 100 17.15 -12.82 0.57
C GLY A 100 16.23 -11.72 0.06
N ASP A 101 16.31 -11.38 -1.24
CA ASP A 101 15.45 -10.37 -1.87
C ASP A 101 13.97 -10.81 -1.82
N GLU A 102 13.69 -12.12 -2.05
CA GLU A 102 12.33 -12.68 -1.96
C GLU A 102 11.79 -12.64 -0.53
N GLN A 103 12.64 -12.96 0.45
CA GLN A 103 12.28 -12.88 1.87
C GLN A 103 11.99 -11.44 2.29
N ASP A 104 12.82 -10.48 1.88
CA ASP A 104 12.62 -9.06 2.16
C ASP A 104 11.33 -8.53 1.51
N LEU A 105 11.03 -8.97 0.29
CA LEU A 105 9.77 -8.66 -0.38
C LEU A 105 8.57 -9.16 0.44
N LEU A 106 8.59 -10.40 0.89
CA LEU A 106 7.54 -10.98 1.73
C LEU A 106 7.48 -10.28 3.11
N ASN A 107 8.63 -9.95 3.70
CA ASN A 107 8.66 -9.20 4.95
C ASN A 107 7.94 -7.86 4.81
N VAL A 108 8.21 -7.09 3.75
CA VAL A 108 7.63 -5.76 3.54
C VAL A 108 6.19 -5.83 3.07
N LEU A 109 5.84 -6.72 2.13
CA LEU A 109 4.51 -6.73 1.50
C LEU A 109 3.46 -7.59 2.23
N VAL A 110 3.90 -8.54 3.05
CA VAL A 110 3.01 -9.52 3.71
C VAL A 110 3.13 -9.40 5.23
N ARG A 111 4.30 -9.72 5.77
CA ARG A 111 4.50 -9.82 7.20
C ARG A 111 4.29 -8.49 7.93
N THR A 112 4.86 -7.41 7.42
CA THR A 112 4.74 -6.08 8.05
C THR A 112 3.30 -5.58 8.07
N PRO A 113 2.55 -5.49 6.95
CA PRO A 113 1.15 -5.08 6.99
C PRO A 113 0.29 -5.94 7.92
N MET A 114 0.47 -7.26 7.91
CA MET A 114 -0.22 -8.18 8.81
C MET A 114 0.05 -7.83 10.27
N ARG A 115 1.31 -7.61 10.65
CA ARG A 115 1.70 -7.27 12.02
C ARG A 115 1.15 -5.93 12.47
N LEU A 116 1.28 -4.88 11.62
CA LEU A 116 0.79 -3.54 11.96
C LEU A 116 -0.74 -3.54 12.12
N MET A 117 -1.47 -4.25 11.26
CA MET A 117 -2.91 -4.45 11.42
C MET A 117 -3.24 -5.18 12.73
N HIS A 118 -2.53 -6.26 13.04
CA HIS A 118 -2.78 -7.03 14.26
C HIS A 118 -2.56 -6.20 15.54
N VAL A 119 -1.57 -5.32 15.55
CA VAL A 119 -1.28 -4.45 16.70
C VAL A 119 -2.28 -3.30 16.85
N ILE A 120 -2.75 -2.72 15.74
CA ILE A 120 -3.62 -1.53 15.79
C ILE A 120 -5.11 -1.86 15.99
N LEU A 121 -5.56 -3.01 15.48
CA LEU A 121 -6.98 -3.40 15.47
C LEU A 121 -7.64 -3.45 16.85
N PRO A 122 -7.00 -3.94 17.93
CA PRO A 122 -7.61 -3.94 19.25
C PRO A 122 -8.04 -2.54 19.70
N GLY A 123 -7.14 -1.54 19.63
CA GLY A 123 -7.45 -0.16 20.00
C GLY A 123 -8.50 0.49 19.09
N MET A 124 -8.46 0.24 17.77
CA MET A 124 -9.49 0.73 16.85
C MET A 124 -10.88 0.13 17.18
N LYS A 125 -10.95 -1.17 17.50
CA LYS A 125 -12.22 -1.82 17.91
C LYS A 125 -12.77 -1.25 19.20
N GLU A 126 -11.91 -1.03 20.19
CA GLU A 126 -12.30 -0.44 21.49
C GLU A 126 -12.91 0.95 21.31
N ARG A 127 -12.27 1.80 20.50
CA ARG A 127 -12.77 3.16 20.17
C ARG A 127 -13.94 3.15 19.20
N LYS A 128 -14.26 2.01 18.58
CA LYS A 128 -15.26 1.87 17.51
C LYS A 128 -14.99 2.82 16.33
N SER A 129 -13.72 3.09 16.05
CA SER A 129 -13.27 4.02 15.01
C SER A 129 -11.89 3.63 14.50
N GLY A 130 -11.70 3.67 13.18
CA GLY A 130 -10.41 3.45 12.54
C GLY A 130 -10.55 3.13 11.05
N THR A 131 -9.55 3.55 10.28
CA THR A 131 -9.50 3.26 8.84
C THR A 131 -8.14 2.68 8.47
N ILE A 132 -8.14 1.49 7.87
CA ILE A 132 -6.94 0.84 7.35
C ILE A 132 -7.06 0.74 5.83
N ILE A 133 -6.08 1.30 5.11
CA ILE A 133 -5.96 1.13 3.66
C ILE A 133 -4.66 0.37 3.36
N ASN A 134 -4.81 -0.81 2.79
CA ASN A 134 -3.70 -1.64 2.35
C ASN A 134 -3.46 -1.44 0.86
N VAL A 135 -2.30 -0.89 0.48
CA VAL A 135 -1.95 -0.70 -0.93
C VAL A 135 -1.50 -2.02 -1.53
N SER A 136 -2.45 -2.70 -2.15
CA SER A 136 -2.24 -3.91 -2.93
C SER A 136 -1.83 -3.58 -4.38
N SER A 137 -2.37 -4.27 -5.38
CA SER A 137 -2.15 -4.04 -6.82
C SER A 137 -3.13 -4.85 -7.65
N VAL A 138 -3.44 -4.39 -8.87
CA VAL A 138 -4.10 -5.24 -9.87
C VAL A 138 -3.27 -6.49 -10.22
N ALA A 139 -1.97 -6.47 -9.99
CA ALA A 139 -1.10 -7.65 -10.14
C ALA A 139 -1.48 -8.80 -9.18
N GLY A 140 -2.16 -8.53 -8.08
CA GLY A 140 -2.65 -9.57 -7.16
C GLY A 140 -3.73 -10.48 -7.74
N PHE A 141 -4.32 -10.14 -8.89
CA PHE A 141 -5.34 -10.95 -9.55
C PHE A 141 -4.79 -11.89 -10.64
N ILE A 142 -3.48 -11.85 -10.89
CA ILE A 142 -2.81 -12.64 -11.92
C ILE A 142 -1.62 -13.42 -11.35
N ALA A 143 -1.12 -14.40 -12.10
CA ALA A 143 0.07 -15.18 -11.74
C ALA A 143 1.34 -14.48 -12.26
N GLY A 144 1.96 -13.61 -11.45
CA GLY A 144 3.13 -12.79 -11.80
C GLY A 144 4.29 -12.90 -10.79
N GLY A 145 4.56 -14.10 -10.23
CA GLY A 145 5.64 -14.33 -9.26
C GLY A 145 5.29 -13.91 -7.84
N THR A 146 6.30 -13.80 -6.99
CA THR A 146 6.15 -13.53 -5.54
C THR A 146 5.45 -12.20 -5.27
N TYR A 147 5.70 -11.17 -6.07
CA TYR A 147 5.01 -9.89 -5.93
C TYR A 147 3.49 -10.03 -6.06
N SER A 148 3.03 -10.73 -7.12
CA SER A 148 1.59 -10.98 -7.33
C SER A 148 0.99 -11.82 -6.20
N ALA A 149 1.69 -12.85 -5.73
CA ALA A 149 1.26 -13.66 -4.60
C ALA A 149 1.13 -12.84 -3.31
N ALA A 150 2.12 -11.98 -3.02
CA ALA A 150 2.09 -11.08 -1.87
C ALA A 150 0.94 -10.07 -1.93
N LYS A 151 0.68 -9.50 -3.12
CA LYS A 151 -0.42 -8.55 -3.32
C LYS A 151 -1.78 -9.25 -3.27
N SER A 152 -1.90 -10.49 -3.76
CA SER A 152 -3.10 -11.31 -3.62
C SER A 152 -3.40 -11.60 -2.14
N TYR A 153 -2.39 -12.01 -1.35
CA TYR A 153 -2.52 -12.19 0.09
C TYR A 153 -3.09 -10.93 0.77
N LEU A 154 -2.51 -9.77 0.48
CA LEU A 154 -2.93 -8.52 1.12
C LEU A 154 -4.37 -8.12 0.72
N THR A 155 -4.77 -8.37 -0.54
CA THR A 155 -6.13 -8.14 -1.01
C THR A 155 -7.12 -9.03 -0.27
N VAL A 156 -6.90 -10.34 -0.27
CA VAL A 156 -7.81 -11.32 0.35
C VAL A 156 -7.91 -11.09 1.86
N LEU A 157 -6.79 -10.83 2.54
CA LEU A 157 -6.81 -10.52 3.97
C LEU A 157 -7.60 -9.24 4.28
N SER A 158 -7.47 -8.20 3.44
CA SER A 158 -8.21 -6.95 3.63
C SER A 158 -9.72 -7.15 3.47
N GLU A 159 -10.15 -7.91 2.47
CA GLU A 159 -11.57 -8.25 2.25
C GLU A 159 -12.13 -9.08 3.41
N SER A 160 -11.34 -10.04 3.90
CA SER A 160 -11.70 -10.88 5.06
C SER A 160 -11.87 -10.03 6.32
N LEU A 161 -10.92 -9.14 6.62
CA LEU A 161 -10.99 -8.24 7.78
C LEU A 161 -12.12 -7.23 7.66
N ASN A 162 -12.41 -6.69 6.46
CA ASN A 162 -13.56 -5.81 6.25
C ASN A 162 -14.88 -6.49 6.63
N LYS A 163 -15.05 -7.78 6.26
CA LYS A 163 -16.22 -8.58 6.62
C LYS A 163 -16.26 -8.87 8.12
N GLU A 164 -15.14 -9.30 8.72
CA GLU A 164 -15.02 -9.63 10.14
C GLU A 164 -15.35 -8.43 11.03
N LEU A 165 -14.89 -7.23 10.65
CA LEU A 165 -15.03 -6.00 11.42
C LEU A 165 -16.35 -5.24 11.17
N LYS A 166 -17.29 -5.84 10.44
CA LYS A 166 -18.59 -5.21 10.18
C LYS A 166 -19.32 -4.89 11.50
N GLY A 167 -19.76 -3.65 11.63
CA GLY A 167 -20.46 -3.16 12.84
C GLY A 167 -19.53 -2.71 13.98
N THR A 168 -18.21 -2.85 13.86
CA THR A 168 -17.26 -2.41 14.88
C THR A 168 -16.83 -0.94 14.75
N GLY A 169 -17.22 -0.24 13.68
CA GLY A 169 -16.75 1.11 13.38
C GLY A 169 -15.35 1.14 12.71
N VAL A 170 -14.70 -0.01 12.51
CA VAL A 170 -13.39 -0.10 11.86
C VAL A 170 -13.54 -0.49 10.39
N ILE A 171 -12.87 0.26 9.53
CA ILE A 171 -12.87 0.07 8.07
C ILE A 171 -11.53 -0.51 7.61
N VAL A 172 -11.57 -1.57 6.81
CA VAL A 172 -10.39 -2.10 6.12
C VAL A 172 -10.67 -2.16 4.63
N CYS A 173 -9.79 -1.54 3.83
CA CYS A 173 -9.93 -1.47 2.37
C CYS A 173 -8.63 -1.86 1.68
N ALA A 174 -8.68 -2.74 0.68
CA ALA A 174 -7.59 -2.99 -0.24
C ALA A 174 -7.64 -1.98 -1.39
N LEU A 175 -6.62 -1.17 -1.54
CA LEU A 175 -6.40 -0.35 -2.73
C LEU A 175 -5.60 -1.16 -3.75
N CYS A 176 -6.18 -1.43 -4.92
CA CYS A 176 -5.56 -2.18 -6.00
C CYS A 176 -5.26 -1.25 -7.19
N PRO A 177 -4.15 -0.49 -7.15
CA PRO A 177 -3.77 0.37 -8.25
C PRO A 177 -3.27 -0.43 -9.45
N GLY A 178 -3.52 0.11 -10.65
CA GLY A 178 -2.78 -0.23 -11.85
C GLY A 178 -1.49 0.58 -11.97
N PHE A 179 -0.99 0.72 -13.20
CA PHE A 179 0.19 1.52 -13.46
C PHE A 179 -0.03 2.97 -13.02
N THR A 180 0.77 3.43 -12.07
CA THR A 180 0.67 4.76 -11.48
C THR A 180 1.96 5.51 -11.70
N ARG A 181 1.89 6.77 -12.11
CA ARG A 181 3.08 7.63 -12.33
C ARG A 181 3.75 7.93 -10.99
N THR A 182 4.77 7.11 -10.65
CA THR A 182 5.57 7.20 -9.42
C THR A 182 6.99 6.69 -9.69
N GLU A 183 7.91 6.91 -8.77
CA GLU A 183 9.27 6.35 -8.84
C GLU A 183 9.32 4.81 -8.72
N PHE A 184 8.20 4.15 -8.39
CA PHE A 184 8.15 2.69 -8.16
C PHE A 184 8.71 1.90 -9.35
N HIS A 185 8.26 2.21 -10.57
CA HIS A 185 8.69 1.50 -11.77
C HIS A 185 10.15 1.75 -12.13
N GLN A 186 10.63 2.97 -11.87
CA GLN A 186 12.03 3.34 -12.06
C GLN A 186 12.93 2.59 -11.07
N ARG A 187 12.55 2.57 -9.80
CA ARG A 187 13.27 1.82 -8.74
C ARG A 187 13.27 0.32 -9.01
N ALA A 188 12.18 -0.23 -9.51
CA ALA A 188 12.08 -1.62 -9.92
C ALA A 188 12.79 -1.90 -11.27
N ARG A 189 13.39 -0.90 -11.92
CA ARG A 189 14.04 -1.00 -13.25
C ARG A 189 13.16 -1.68 -14.31
N MET A 190 11.86 -1.45 -14.24
CA MET A 190 10.88 -2.02 -15.19
C MET A 190 10.93 -1.25 -16.51
N LYS A 191 11.09 -1.96 -17.63
CA LYS A 191 11.04 -1.39 -18.98
C LYS A 191 9.59 -1.39 -19.49
N LEU A 192 8.80 -0.39 -19.11
CA LEU A 192 7.41 -0.24 -19.56
C LEU A 192 7.33 0.56 -20.88
N LYS A 193 7.97 0.06 -21.93
CA LYS A 193 7.88 0.68 -23.26
C LYS A 193 6.54 0.35 -23.91
N GLY A 194 5.88 1.36 -24.50
CA GLY A 194 4.65 1.16 -25.28
C GLY A 194 3.35 1.09 -24.47
N LEU A 195 3.37 1.31 -23.17
CA LEU A 195 2.13 1.37 -22.40
C LEU A 195 1.34 2.65 -22.75
N PRO A 196 0.08 2.54 -23.25
CA PRO A 196 -0.72 3.72 -23.62
C PRO A 196 -0.92 4.67 -22.45
N SER A 197 -1.00 5.97 -22.74
CA SER A 197 -1.10 7.01 -21.70
C SER A 197 -2.33 6.86 -20.79
N PHE A 198 -3.45 6.36 -21.33
CA PHE A 198 -4.68 6.12 -20.57
C PHE A 198 -4.53 5.03 -19.49
N MET A 199 -3.56 4.14 -19.62
CA MET A 199 -3.26 3.13 -18.59
C MET A 199 -2.55 3.72 -17.36
N TRP A 200 -1.99 4.92 -17.47
CA TRP A 200 -1.28 5.55 -16.38
C TRP A 200 -2.22 6.36 -15.49
N LEU A 201 -2.22 6.03 -14.20
CA LEU A 201 -2.98 6.73 -13.18
C LEU A 201 -2.17 7.86 -12.55
N ASN A 202 -2.86 8.93 -12.16
CA ASN A 202 -2.31 9.99 -11.32
C ASN A 202 -2.45 9.59 -9.85
N ALA A 203 -1.37 9.72 -9.07
CA ALA A 203 -1.33 9.28 -7.68
C ALA A 203 -2.32 10.03 -6.77
N ASP A 204 -2.46 11.35 -6.94
CA ASP A 204 -3.36 12.15 -6.09
C ASP A 204 -4.85 11.81 -6.34
N LYS A 205 -5.23 11.65 -7.63
CA LYS A 205 -6.59 11.20 -7.98
C LYS A 205 -6.87 9.78 -7.48
N LEU A 206 -5.85 8.92 -7.52
CA LEU A 206 -5.91 7.54 -7.05
C LEU A 206 -6.17 7.48 -5.55
N VAL A 207 -5.40 8.19 -4.73
CA VAL A 207 -5.58 8.18 -3.27
C VAL A 207 -6.87 8.85 -2.83
N ALA A 208 -7.31 9.91 -3.52
CA ALA A 208 -8.61 10.54 -3.26
C ALA A 208 -9.76 9.56 -3.51
N LYS A 209 -9.69 8.76 -4.60
CA LYS A 209 -10.68 7.72 -4.89
C LYS A 209 -10.65 6.60 -3.85
N ALA A 210 -9.44 6.14 -3.47
CA ALA A 210 -9.26 5.11 -2.45
C ALA A 210 -9.84 5.54 -1.10
N TRP A 211 -9.58 6.78 -0.68
CA TRP A 211 -10.15 7.35 0.53
C TRP A 211 -11.68 7.36 0.48
N LYS A 212 -12.27 7.87 -0.61
CA LYS A 212 -13.73 7.88 -0.80
C LYS A 212 -14.34 6.48 -0.76
N ASP A 213 -13.69 5.49 -1.37
CA ASP A 213 -14.15 4.10 -1.35
C ASP A 213 -14.06 3.48 0.04
N ALA A 214 -12.96 3.74 0.78
CA ALA A 214 -12.80 3.30 2.16
C ALA A 214 -13.90 3.92 3.06
N GLN A 215 -14.13 5.25 2.98
CA GLN A 215 -15.18 5.91 3.76
C GLN A 215 -16.60 5.42 3.40
N ALA A 216 -16.79 4.86 2.22
CA ALA A 216 -18.02 4.15 1.83
C ALA A 216 -18.02 2.66 2.25
N ASN A 217 -17.09 2.25 3.12
CA ASN A 217 -16.89 0.89 3.61
C ASN A 217 -16.77 -0.17 2.51
N LYS A 218 -16.14 0.18 1.39
CA LYS A 218 -15.85 -0.79 0.33
C LYS A 218 -14.62 -1.61 0.69
N PRO A 219 -14.69 -2.94 0.64
CA PRO A 219 -13.53 -3.79 0.94
C PRO A 219 -12.41 -3.66 -0.09
N LEU A 220 -12.78 -3.25 -1.32
CA LEU A 220 -11.89 -3.17 -2.48
C LEU A 220 -12.06 -1.85 -3.22
N SER A 221 -10.96 -1.16 -3.48
CA SER A 221 -10.89 0.02 -4.35
C SER A 221 -9.99 -0.25 -5.54
N ILE A 222 -10.55 -0.18 -6.76
CA ILE A 222 -9.83 -0.33 -8.03
C ILE A 222 -10.00 0.98 -8.80
N PRO A 223 -9.08 1.95 -8.67
CA PRO A 223 -9.14 3.20 -9.42
C PRO A 223 -8.87 2.99 -10.91
N GLY A 224 -9.63 3.72 -11.75
CA GLY A 224 -9.55 3.63 -13.20
C GLY A 224 -10.53 2.60 -13.79
N TRP A 225 -11.33 3.06 -14.77
CA TRP A 225 -12.33 2.20 -15.43
C TRP A 225 -11.69 1.05 -16.18
N GLN A 226 -10.52 1.28 -16.79
CA GLN A 226 -9.74 0.28 -17.53
C GLN A 226 -9.31 -0.89 -16.64
N TYR A 227 -8.93 -0.62 -15.38
CA TYR A 227 -8.56 -1.67 -14.43
C TYR A 227 -9.75 -2.40 -13.84
N LYS A 228 -10.87 -1.69 -13.65
CA LYS A 228 -12.14 -2.35 -13.26
C LYS A 228 -12.59 -3.33 -14.31
N LEU A 229 -12.56 -2.93 -15.59
CA LEU A 229 -12.90 -3.81 -16.70
C LEU A 229 -11.94 -5.00 -16.77
N LEU A 230 -10.63 -4.76 -16.65
CA LEU A 230 -9.62 -5.82 -16.63
C LEU A 230 -9.91 -6.86 -15.53
N ILE A 231 -10.16 -6.39 -14.29
CA ILE A 231 -10.44 -7.30 -13.17
C ILE A 231 -11.77 -8.03 -13.35
N ALA A 232 -12.80 -7.38 -13.89
CA ALA A 232 -14.07 -8.04 -14.20
C ALA A 232 -13.88 -9.16 -15.24
N ILE A 233 -13.08 -8.93 -16.28
CA ILE A 233 -12.74 -9.97 -17.28
C ILE A 233 -11.96 -11.12 -16.61
N ILE A 234 -10.96 -10.80 -15.76
CA ILE A 234 -10.18 -11.81 -15.03
C ILE A 234 -11.11 -12.66 -14.14
N ALA A 235 -12.08 -12.05 -13.47
CA ALA A 235 -12.98 -12.74 -12.55
C ALA A 235 -13.84 -13.83 -13.22
N ILE A 236 -14.21 -13.63 -14.50
CA ILE A 236 -15.01 -14.61 -15.27
C ILE A 236 -14.14 -15.55 -16.13
N THR A 237 -12.85 -15.28 -16.23
CA THR A 237 -11.93 -16.07 -17.06
C THR A 237 -11.43 -17.29 -16.28
N PRO A 238 -11.52 -18.52 -16.86
CA PRO A 238 -10.97 -19.71 -16.21
C PRO A 238 -9.49 -19.55 -15.88
N ARG A 239 -9.10 -19.95 -14.68
CA ARG A 239 -7.70 -19.81 -14.19
C ARG A 239 -6.64 -20.38 -15.13
N GLY A 240 -6.96 -21.44 -15.87
CA GLY A 240 -6.08 -22.03 -16.86
C GLY A 240 -5.70 -21.07 -18.01
N LEU A 241 -6.63 -20.19 -18.40
CA LEU A 241 -6.38 -19.15 -19.42
C LEU A 241 -5.62 -17.97 -18.83
N ILE A 242 -5.96 -17.53 -17.61
CA ILE A 242 -5.25 -16.44 -16.92
C ILE A 242 -3.76 -16.78 -16.75
N ARG A 243 -3.42 -18.03 -16.43
CA ARG A 243 -2.03 -18.51 -16.26
C ARG A 243 -1.22 -18.46 -17.56
N ARG A 244 -1.85 -18.42 -18.74
CA ARG A 244 -1.18 -18.28 -20.04
C ARG A 244 -0.82 -16.84 -20.38
N VAL A 245 -1.46 -15.88 -19.74
CA VAL A 245 -1.14 -14.44 -19.88
C VAL A 245 0.19 -14.18 -19.20
N ARG A 246 1.26 -14.11 -19.97
CA ARG A 246 2.56 -13.62 -19.52
C ARG A 246 2.54 -12.11 -19.66
N LEU A 247 2.51 -11.39 -18.55
CA LEU A 247 2.95 -10.00 -18.57
C LEU A 247 4.47 -10.04 -18.73
N ASP A 248 4.93 -9.74 -19.94
CA ASP A 248 6.37 -9.63 -20.23
C ASP A 248 6.86 -8.30 -19.61
N GLU A 249 7.11 -8.33 -18.30
CA GLU A 249 7.55 -7.18 -17.51
C GLU A 249 9.02 -6.79 -17.80
N GLY A 250 9.55 -7.16 -18.97
CA GLY A 250 10.94 -6.89 -19.35
C GLY A 250 11.95 -7.58 -18.43
N LYS A 251 11.54 -8.69 -17.79
CA LYS A 251 12.43 -9.51 -16.98
C LYS A 251 13.55 -10.04 -17.85
N THR A 252 14.76 -9.73 -17.49
CA THR A 252 15.94 -10.14 -18.22
C THR A 252 15.94 -11.67 -18.35
N LYS A 253 15.74 -12.17 -19.57
CA LYS A 253 16.01 -13.56 -19.91
C LYS A 253 17.53 -13.71 -19.93
N ARG A 254 18.11 -14.29 -18.91
CA ARG A 254 19.37 -15.04 -18.91
C ARG A 254 19.37 -16.00 -17.77
#